data_f5b655477b4548f6b00aa7389e56a750
#
_entry.id   f5b655477b4548f6b00aa7389e56a750
#
_cell.length_a   1.000
_cell.length_b   1.000
_cell.length_c   1.000
_cell.angle_alpha   90.00
_cell.angle_beta   90.00
_cell.angle_gamma   90.00
#
_symmetry.space_group_name_H-M   'P 1'
#
loop_
_entity.id
_entity.type
_entity.pdbx_description
1 polymer ?
#
loop_
_entity_poly.entity_id
_entity_poly.type
_entity_poly.pdbx_seq_one_letter_code
_entity_poly.pdbx_strand_id
1 'polypeptide(L)'
;MYAVIEACGKQYKVTKGDVVFFEKLDVEEGKKVTFDKVVLLSDEGKVEVGAPYVKGIKVEGKVVAHGKGKKIIVFKYKAKKNYKRKQGHRQPYTKVEITAIKLPTAKKEVAEEKKAETAAKTTTKKAATKTTTAKAKKVEA
;
A
#
# COMPACT_ATOMS: atom_id res chain seq x y z
N MET A 1 10.32 0.11 10.21
CA MET A 1 9.66 -0.48 9.01
C MET A 1 9.91 0.39 7.79
N TYR A 2 10.44 -0.15 6.70
CA TYR A 2 10.57 0.51 5.40
C TYR A 2 10.23 -0.46 4.28
N ALA A 3 9.84 0.08 3.12
CA ALA A 3 9.58 -0.69 1.91
C ALA A 3 10.38 -0.15 0.73
N VAL A 4 10.70 -1.02 -0.24
CA VAL A 4 11.21 -0.62 -1.54
C VAL A 4 10.12 -0.85 -2.56
N ILE A 5 9.64 0.22 -3.16
CA ILE A 5 8.59 0.19 -4.18
C ILE A 5 9.17 0.45 -5.56
N GLU A 6 8.58 -0.16 -6.57
CA GLU A 6 8.85 0.15 -7.97
C GLU A 6 7.72 1.00 -8.54
N ALA A 7 8.05 2.21 -8.96
CA ALA A 7 7.12 3.14 -9.58
C ALA A 7 7.78 3.90 -10.72
N CYS A 8 7.07 4.07 -11.83
CA CYS A 8 7.54 4.81 -13.01
C CYS A 8 8.92 4.33 -13.54
N GLY A 9 9.22 3.02 -13.45
CA GLY A 9 10.49 2.44 -13.88
C GLY A 9 11.68 2.73 -12.97
N LYS A 10 11.45 3.23 -11.76
CA LYS A 10 12.47 3.50 -10.73
C LYS A 10 12.09 2.83 -9.42
N GLN A 11 13.09 2.53 -8.60
CA GLN A 11 12.90 2.00 -7.26
C GLN A 11 13.11 3.10 -6.22
N TYR A 12 12.25 3.13 -5.22
CA TYR A 12 12.27 4.10 -4.13
C TYR A 12 12.20 3.38 -2.80
N LYS A 13 13.14 3.70 -1.91
CA LYS A 13 13.05 3.31 -0.51
C LYS A 13 12.16 4.31 0.20
N VAL A 14 11.11 3.83 0.87
CA VAL A 14 10.10 4.67 1.51
C VAL A 14 9.80 4.20 2.92
N THR A 15 9.57 5.17 3.82
CA THR A 15 9.06 4.95 5.16
C THR A 15 7.74 5.71 5.33
N LYS A 16 6.98 5.38 6.37
CA LYS A 16 5.77 6.13 6.69
C LYS A 16 6.12 7.57 7.06
N GLY A 17 5.47 8.55 6.44
CA GLY A 17 5.70 9.98 6.64
C GLY A 17 6.72 10.59 5.67
N ASP A 18 7.39 9.79 4.84
CA ASP A 18 8.32 10.31 3.84
C ASP A 18 7.60 11.04 2.71
N VAL A 19 8.27 12.06 2.21
CA VAL A 19 7.85 12.80 1.02
C VAL A 19 8.79 12.47 -0.14
N VAL A 20 8.26 11.77 -1.13
CA VAL A 20 9.02 11.26 -2.27
C VAL A 20 8.60 11.95 -3.57
N PHE A 21 9.57 12.21 -4.44
CA PHE A 21 9.34 12.77 -5.76
C PHE A 21 9.32 11.67 -6.81
N PHE A 22 8.13 11.40 -7.33
CA PHE A 22 7.92 10.46 -8.44
C PHE A 22 7.92 11.19 -9.77
N GLU A 23 8.09 10.46 -10.87
CA GLU A 23 7.75 10.99 -12.20
C GLU A 23 6.27 11.38 -12.24
N LYS A 24 5.87 12.18 -13.22
CA LYS A 24 4.49 12.67 -13.32
C LYS A 24 3.48 11.52 -13.26
N LEU A 25 2.62 11.54 -12.25
CA LEU A 25 1.46 10.65 -12.10
C LEU A 25 0.21 11.40 -12.60
N ASP A 26 -0.66 10.70 -13.32
CA ASP A 26 -1.93 11.25 -13.82
C ASP A 26 -3.04 11.15 -12.75
N VAL A 27 -2.75 11.70 -11.57
CA VAL A 27 -3.64 11.73 -10.41
C VAL A 27 -3.70 13.16 -9.91
N GLU A 28 -4.88 13.65 -9.56
CA GLU A 28 -5.08 15.01 -9.05
C GLU A 28 -4.44 15.22 -7.67
N GLU A 29 -4.08 16.46 -7.37
CA GLU A 29 -3.56 16.86 -6.06
C GLU A 29 -4.57 16.56 -4.95
N GLY A 30 -4.08 16.08 -3.80
CA GLY A 30 -4.90 15.69 -2.66
C GLY A 30 -5.48 14.27 -2.72
N LYS A 31 -5.47 13.60 -3.88
CA LYS A 31 -5.94 12.21 -4.00
C LYS A 31 -4.93 11.20 -3.46
N LYS A 32 -5.46 10.04 -3.06
CA LYS A 32 -4.65 8.89 -2.63
C LYS A 32 -4.14 8.11 -3.84
N VAL A 33 -2.91 7.64 -3.75
CA VAL A 33 -2.28 6.73 -4.71
C VAL A 33 -1.86 5.48 -3.98
N THR A 34 -2.07 4.32 -4.60
CA THR A 34 -1.66 3.02 -4.08
C THR A 34 -0.59 2.42 -4.98
N PHE A 35 0.50 1.98 -4.38
CA PHE A 35 1.60 1.28 -5.06
C PHE A 35 1.54 -0.19 -4.67
N ASP A 36 1.26 -1.05 -5.65
CA ASP A 36 1.15 -2.51 -5.45
C ASP A 36 2.47 -3.25 -5.70
N LYS A 37 3.42 -2.62 -6.44
CA LYS A 37 4.71 -3.23 -6.79
C LYS A 37 5.74 -2.99 -5.69
N VAL A 38 5.71 -3.81 -4.65
CA VAL A 38 6.68 -3.77 -3.55
C VAL A 38 7.73 -4.85 -3.76
N VAL A 39 8.98 -4.45 -3.95
CA VAL A 39 10.13 -5.34 -4.20
C VAL A 39 10.65 -5.94 -2.89
N LEU A 40 10.70 -5.13 -1.83
CA LEU A 40 11.24 -5.51 -0.53
C LEU A 40 10.47 -4.81 0.58
N LEU A 41 10.25 -5.54 1.66
CA LEU A 41 9.76 -5.02 2.93
C LEU A 41 10.75 -5.37 4.04
N SER A 42 11.09 -4.40 4.89
CA SER A 42 11.84 -4.63 6.11
C SER A 42 11.05 -4.12 7.31
N ASP A 43 10.81 -5.00 8.26
CA ASP A 43 10.13 -4.70 9.51
C ASP A 43 10.88 -5.33 10.67
N GLU A 44 11.34 -4.51 11.64
CA GLU A 44 11.98 -4.89 12.90
C GLU A 44 13.00 -6.05 12.78
N GLY A 45 13.87 -6.01 11.75
CA GLY A 45 14.90 -7.03 11.51
C GLY A 45 14.45 -8.24 10.66
N LYS A 46 13.18 -8.33 10.31
CA LYS A 46 12.69 -9.28 9.30
C LYS A 46 12.67 -8.60 7.95
N VAL A 47 13.35 -9.21 6.97
CA VAL A 47 13.40 -8.71 5.60
C VAL A 47 12.70 -9.72 4.70
N GLU A 48 11.66 -9.27 4.02
CA GLU A 48 10.95 -10.04 3.00
C GLU A 48 11.32 -9.50 1.62
N VAL A 49 11.90 -10.35 0.78
CA VAL A 49 12.28 -10.00 -0.60
C VAL A 49 11.31 -10.66 -1.56
N GLY A 50 10.76 -9.87 -2.48
CA GLY A 50 9.86 -10.36 -3.51
C GLY A 50 10.58 -11.11 -4.64
N ALA A 51 9.88 -12.06 -5.24
CA ALA A 51 10.31 -12.73 -6.47
C ALA A 51 9.22 -12.61 -7.56
N PRO A 52 9.12 -11.53 -8.33
CA PRO A 52 9.82 -10.23 -8.22
C PRO A 52 9.23 -9.28 -7.18
N TYR A 53 7.96 -9.44 -6.77
CA TYR A 53 7.26 -8.57 -5.82
C TYR A 53 6.75 -9.35 -4.62
N VAL A 54 6.69 -8.69 -3.46
CA VAL A 54 6.10 -9.26 -2.25
C VAL A 54 4.57 -9.23 -2.38
N LYS A 55 3.94 -10.38 -2.17
CA LYS A 55 2.48 -10.51 -2.35
C LYS A 55 1.70 -9.89 -1.19
N GLY A 56 0.62 -9.19 -1.51
CA GLY A 56 -0.34 -8.68 -0.53
C GLY A 56 0.08 -7.41 0.19
N ILE A 57 1.27 -6.86 -0.08
CA ILE A 57 1.72 -5.58 0.49
C ILE A 57 1.34 -4.45 -0.46
N LYS A 58 0.82 -3.36 0.12
CA LYS A 58 0.47 -2.14 -0.59
C LYS A 58 1.01 -0.93 0.15
N VAL A 59 1.56 0.03 -0.59
CA VAL A 59 2.01 1.31 -0.05
C VAL A 59 1.03 2.39 -0.48
N GLU A 60 0.46 3.10 0.48
CA GLU A 60 -0.46 4.20 0.23
C GLU A 60 0.24 5.54 0.42
N GLY A 61 0.04 6.43 -0.53
CA GLY A 61 0.50 7.79 -0.47
C GLY A 61 -0.60 8.79 -0.82
N LYS A 62 -0.39 10.04 -0.46
CA LYS A 62 -1.24 11.17 -0.84
C LYS A 62 -0.46 12.11 -1.74
N VAL A 63 -1.02 12.48 -2.87
CA VAL A 63 -0.42 13.49 -3.76
C VAL A 63 -0.48 14.85 -3.07
N VAL A 64 0.68 15.46 -2.88
CA VAL A 64 0.81 16.79 -2.25
C VAL A 64 0.73 17.89 -3.31
N ALA A 65 1.52 17.74 -4.39
CA ALA A 65 1.58 18.74 -5.45
C ALA A 65 2.24 18.15 -6.71
N HIS A 66 1.98 18.79 -7.84
CA HIS A 66 2.72 18.57 -9.09
C HIS A 66 3.70 19.71 -9.32
N GLY A 67 4.87 19.39 -9.87
CA GLY A 67 5.88 20.40 -10.15
C GLY A 67 6.70 20.08 -11.40
N LYS A 68 7.54 21.04 -11.76
CA LYS A 68 8.55 20.87 -12.82
C LYS A 68 9.92 21.21 -12.26
N GLY A 69 10.90 20.37 -12.52
CA GLY A 69 12.28 20.58 -12.13
C GLY A 69 12.93 21.84 -12.75
N LYS A 70 14.17 22.09 -12.36
CA LYS A 70 14.97 23.18 -12.96
C LYS A 70 15.14 22.91 -14.46
N LYS A 71 15.15 23.97 -15.26
CA LYS A 71 15.38 23.89 -16.70
C LYS A 71 16.80 23.41 -16.99
N ILE A 72 16.92 22.27 -17.67
CA ILE A 72 18.19 21.77 -18.17
C ILE A 72 18.32 22.22 -19.62
N ILE A 73 19.45 22.87 -19.95
CA ILE A 73 19.72 23.34 -21.30
C ILE A 73 20.52 22.26 -22.02
N VAL A 74 19.93 21.70 -23.07
CA VAL A 74 20.58 20.77 -23.98
C VAL A 74 21.09 21.55 -25.18
N PHE A 75 22.39 21.49 -25.43
CA PHE A 75 23.03 22.15 -26.54
C PHE A 75 23.71 21.12 -27.44
N LYS A 76 23.39 21.15 -28.72
CA LYS A 76 24.01 20.31 -29.76
C LYS A 76 24.77 21.22 -30.71
N TYR A 77 26.01 20.87 -30.99
CA TYR A 77 26.90 21.59 -31.88
C TYR A 77 27.70 20.62 -32.74
N LYS A 78 27.94 20.99 -34.01
CA LYS A 78 28.87 20.27 -34.89
C LYS A 78 29.96 21.22 -35.35
N ALA A 79 31.23 20.86 -35.06
CA ALA A 79 32.37 21.64 -35.50
C ALA A 79 32.44 21.79 -37.03
N LYS A 80 32.95 22.90 -37.50
CA LYS A 80 33.11 23.23 -38.93
C LYS A 80 31.81 23.25 -39.75
N LYS A 81 30.65 23.19 -39.09
CA LYS A 81 29.34 23.32 -39.74
C LYS A 81 28.47 24.29 -38.93
N ASN A 82 27.66 25.09 -39.63
CA ASN A 82 26.71 26.01 -38.97
C ASN A 82 25.55 25.30 -38.28
N TYR A 83 25.81 24.15 -37.63
CA TYR A 83 24.82 23.39 -36.88
C TYR A 83 24.94 23.66 -35.39
N LYS A 84 23.99 24.38 -34.85
CA LYS A 84 23.81 24.55 -33.40
C LYS A 84 22.33 24.45 -33.06
N ARG A 85 22.00 23.68 -32.02
CA ARG A 85 20.64 23.62 -31.46
C ARG A 85 20.71 23.78 -29.96
N LYS A 86 19.92 24.70 -29.44
CA LYS A 86 19.76 24.93 -28.02
C LYS A 86 18.31 24.61 -27.66
N GLN A 87 18.08 23.67 -26.74
CA GLN A 87 16.77 23.26 -26.27
C GLN A 87 16.77 23.19 -24.76
N GLY A 88 15.68 23.59 -24.12
CA GLY A 88 15.52 23.45 -22.67
C GLY A 88 14.50 22.39 -22.34
N HIS A 89 14.79 21.57 -21.33
CA HIS A 89 13.87 20.57 -20.80
C HIS A 89 13.60 20.83 -19.31
N ARG A 90 12.35 20.63 -18.86
CA ARG A 90 11.95 20.59 -17.45
C ARG A 90 11.21 19.30 -17.21
N GLN A 91 11.78 18.42 -16.37
CA GLN A 91 11.15 17.17 -16.01
C GLN A 91 9.96 17.44 -15.07
N PRO A 92 8.73 17.04 -15.43
CA PRO A 92 7.60 17.10 -14.52
C PRO A 92 7.75 16.01 -13.45
N TYR A 93 7.33 16.29 -12.23
CA TYR A 93 7.31 15.36 -11.13
C TYR A 93 6.04 15.52 -10.30
N THR A 94 5.71 14.47 -9.55
CA THR A 94 4.64 14.46 -8.56
C THR A 94 5.24 14.24 -7.18
N LYS A 95 4.92 15.13 -6.25
CA LYS A 95 5.31 15.03 -4.85
C LYS A 95 4.25 14.23 -4.10
N VAL A 96 4.62 13.09 -3.51
CA VAL A 96 3.72 12.19 -2.79
C VAL A 96 4.24 11.99 -1.37
N GLU A 97 3.37 12.17 -0.39
CA GLU A 97 3.60 11.83 1.01
C GLU A 97 3.12 10.40 1.27
N ILE A 98 3.99 9.55 1.82
CA ILE A 98 3.65 8.17 2.15
C ILE A 98 2.87 8.14 3.45
N THR A 99 1.61 7.75 3.39
CA THR A 99 0.70 7.72 4.54
C THR A 99 0.77 6.41 5.30
N ALA A 100 0.82 5.28 4.60
CA ALA A 100 0.83 3.96 5.23
C ALA A 100 1.48 2.89 4.34
N ILE A 101 2.10 1.91 4.99
CA ILE A 101 2.53 0.66 4.40
C ILE A 101 1.60 -0.42 4.94
N LYS A 102 0.75 -0.99 4.07
CA LYS A 102 -0.21 -2.04 4.45
C LYS A 102 0.39 -3.41 4.25
N LEU A 103 0.43 -4.17 5.31
CA LEU A 103 0.79 -5.59 5.29
C LEU A 103 -0.38 -6.43 4.77
N PRO A 104 -0.14 -7.62 4.20
CA PRO A 104 -1.20 -8.50 3.75
C PRO A 104 -2.14 -8.84 4.92
N THR A 105 -3.42 -8.67 4.70
CA THR A 105 -4.50 -8.84 5.70
C THR A 105 -4.73 -10.32 6.10
N ALA A 106 -3.93 -11.25 5.57
CA ALA A 106 -4.06 -12.70 5.84
C ALA A 106 -4.07 -13.07 7.34
N LYS A 107 -3.66 -12.15 8.23
CA LYS A 107 -3.72 -12.36 9.69
C LYS A 107 -5.04 -11.89 10.32
N LYS A 108 -5.86 -11.09 9.58
CA LYS A 108 -7.14 -10.60 10.10
C LYS A 108 -8.30 -11.56 9.82
N GLU A 109 -8.30 -12.21 8.66
CA GLU A 109 -9.37 -13.16 8.29
C GLU A 109 -9.37 -14.40 9.18
N VAL A 110 -8.18 -14.93 9.54
CA VAL A 110 -8.07 -16.08 10.47
C VAL A 110 -8.48 -15.71 11.90
N ALA A 111 -8.39 -14.42 12.30
CA ALA A 111 -8.83 -13.98 13.62
C ALA A 111 -10.35 -13.72 13.66
N GLU A 112 -10.95 -13.34 12.53
CA GLU A 112 -12.39 -13.11 12.41
C GLU A 112 -13.16 -14.43 12.26
N GLU A 113 -12.65 -15.41 11.50
CA GLU A 113 -13.21 -16.76 11.43
C GLU A 113 -13.17 -17.48 12.78
N LYS A 114 -12.05 -17.38 13.51
CA LYS A 114 -11.98 -17.96 14.88
C LYS A 114 -12.91 -17.30 15.87
N LYS A 115 -13.24 -16.01 15.67
CA LYS A 115 -14.17 -15.29 16.55
C LYS A 115 -15.64 -15.60 16.19
N ALA A 116 -15.94 -15.88 14.93
CA ALA A 116 -17.25 -16.33 14.48
C ALA A 116 -17.54 -17.76 14.92
N GLU A 117 -16.54 -18.66 14.86
CA GLU A 117 -16.70 -20.06 15.27
C GLU A 117 -16.86 -20.22 16.80
N THR A 118 -16.22 -19.36 17.59
CA THR A 118 -16.42 -19.35 19.07
C THR A 118 -17.78 -18.78 19.46
N ALA A 119 -18.30 -17.79 18.69
CA ALA A 119 -19.64 -17.24 18.94
C ALA A 119 -20.75 -18.24 18.56
N ALA A 120 -20.57 -19.03 17.49
CA ALA A 120 -21.54 -20.04 17.07
C ALA A 120 -21.63 -21.23 18.04
N LYS A 121 -20.52 -21.64 18.67
CA LYS A 121 -20.49 -22.70 19.70
C LYS A 121 -21.14 -22.31 21.02
N THR A 122 -21.14 -21.00 21.34
CA THR A 122 -21.74 -20.51 22.62
C THR A 122 -23.27 -20.38 22.51
N THR A 123 -23.81 -20.13 21.33
CA THR A 123 -25.27 -20.03 21.13
C THR A 123 -25.97 -21.39 21.10
N THR A 124 -25.33 -22.43 20.57
CA THR A 124 -25.90 -23.79 20.54
C THR A 124 -25.94 -24.45 21.94
N LYS A 125 -25.00 -24.11 22.84
CA LYS A 125 -25.00 -24.65 24.21
C LYS A 125 -26.02 -24.00 25.13
N LYS A 126 -26.50 -22.76 24.80
CA LYS A 126 -27.52 -22.04 25.58
C LYS A 126 -28.95 -22.41 25.16
N ALA A 127 -29.13 -22.96 23.96
CA ALA A 127 -30.44 -23.45 23.49
C ALA A 127 -30.77 -24.87 24.00
N ALA A 128 -29.75 -25.71 24.21
CA ALA A 128 -29.95 -27.09 24.69
C ALA A 128 -30.34 -27.18 26.19
N THR A 129 -29.96 -26.17 27.00
CA THR A 129 -30.25 -26.17 28.46
C THR A 129 -31.66 -25.66 28.79
N LYS A 130 -32.34 -25.02 27.83
CA LYS A 130 -33.67 -24.43 28.06
C LYS A 130 -34.83 -25.37 27.72
N THR A 131 -34.56 -26.46 27.01
CA THR A 131 -35.59 -27.43 26.57
C THR A 131 -35.78 -28.57 27.58
N THR A 132 -34.84 -28.81 28.47
CA THR A 132 -34.92 -29.92 29.48
C THR A 132 -35.65 -29.52 30.75
N THR A 133 -35.78 -28.22 31.07
CA THR A 133 -36.49 -27.75 32.28
C THR A 133 -37.99 -27.59 32.11
N ALA A 134 -38.49 -27.56 30.85
CA ALA A 134 -39.91 -27.41 30.55
C ALA A 134 -40.70 -28.74 30.52
N LYS A 135 -40.00 -29.90 30.50
CA LYS A 135 -40.62 -31.24 30.40
C LYS A 135 -40.83 -31.91 31.77
N ALA A 136 -40.20 -31.38 32.82
CA ALA A 136 -40.30 -31.95 34.19
C ALA A 136 -41.46 -31.39 35.02
N LYS A 137 -42.20 -30.39 34.49
CA LYS A 137 -43.28 -29.68 35.29
C LYS A 137 -44.69 -30.06 34.83
N LYS A 138 -44.88 -31.13 34.04
CA LYS A 138 -46.18 -31.55 33.51
C LYS A 138 -46.58 -32.99 33.87
N VAL A 139 -45.96 -33.60 34.92
CA VAL A 139 -46.30 -34.96 35.36
C VAL A 139 -46.67 -35.00 36.86
N GLU A 140 -46.91 -33.89 37.54
CA GLU A 140 -47.56 -33.88 38.87
C GLU A 140 -48.65 -32.80 38.87
N ALA A 141 -49.87 -33.20 38.53
CA ALA A 141 -51.15 -32.67 38.97
C ALA A 141 -52.27 -33.58 38.40
#